data_cbd360a302c1f8638e9a360a22f32b1b
#
_entry.id   cbd360a302c1f8638e9a360a22f32b1b
#
_cell.length_a   1.000
_cell.length_b   1.000
_cell.length_c   1.000
_cell.angle_alpha   90.00
_cell.angle_beta   90.00
_cell.angle_gamma   90.00
#
_symmetry.space_group_name_H-M   'P 1'
#
loop_
_entity.id
_entity.type
_entity.pdbx_description
1 polymer ?
#
loop_
_entity_poly.entity_id
_entity_poly.type
_entity_poly.pdbx_seq_one_letter_code
_entity_poly.pdbx_strand_id
1 'polypeptide(L)'
;MLLEKSLIKYRRHIMKRIAVYCGASKGKNPSYVKEAYELGKYMAEQGYELVFGAGSVGIMGAIQDGILEHGGKAIGVMPKMLDEREITSQKVSELILVDSMHERKNKMTELADAFIMAPGGAGSLEEFFEMYSWAQIGIHQKPIGVFNLNGFFEPLQHLIDHMIKEGFIDEKYQKLAPLYDTKESLIEGLKHYKPLGVRTYD
;
A
#
# COMPACT_ATOMS: atom_id res chain seq x y z
N MET A 1 37.52 9.80 -22.35
CA MET A 1 37.17 8.65 -21.54
C MET A 1 36.48 9.08 -20.23
N LEU A 2 35.44 9.93 -20.29
CA LEU A 2 34.70 10.47 -19.13
C LEU A 2 33.24 10.86 -19.46
N LEU A 3 32.66 10.37 -20.57
CA LEU A 3 31.32 10.74 -21.03
C LEU A 3 30.36 9.52 -21.18
N GLU A 4 30.69 8.35 -20.68
CA GLU A 4 29.85 7.15 -20.83
C GLU A 4 29.14 6.67 -19.53
N LYS A 5 29.21 7.42 -18.44
CA LYS A 5 28.62 6.99 -17.15
C LYS A 5 27.25 7.61 -16.81
N SER A 6 26.56 8.31 -17.71
CA SER A 6 25.30 8.99 -17.36
C SER A 6 24.05 8.51 -18.11
N LEU A 7 24.07 7.37 -18.75
CA LEU A 7 22.88 6.74 -19.33
C LEU A 7 22.47 5.52 -18.50
N ILE A 8 22.25 5.70 -17.21
CA ILE A 8 21.33 4.80 -16.50
C ILE A 8 19.96 5.14 -17.07
N LYS A 9 19.57 4.39 -18.12
CA LYS A 9 18.20 4.37 -18.64
C LYS A 9 17.29 4.18 -17.42
N TYR A 10 16.54 5.22 -17.06
CA TYR A 10 15.30 5.07 -16.32
C TYR A 10 14.39 4.17 -17.18
N ARG A 11 14.52 2.86 -17.08
CA ARG A 11 13.45 1.95 -17.45
C ARG A 11 12.28 2.42 -16.59
N ARG A 12 11.25 2.98 -17.20
CA ARG A 12 9.96 3.15 -16.53
C ARG A 12 9.64 1.79 -15.95
N HIS A 13 9.80 1.63 -14.65
CA HIS A 13 9.41 0.42 -13.97
C HIS A 13 7.89 0.37 -14.12
N ILE A 14 7.40 -0.56 -14.92
CA ILE A 14 5.96 -0.69 -15.16
C ILE A 14 5.39 -1.20 -13.85
N MET A 15 4.63 -0.35 -13.15
CA MET A 15 3.92 -0.73 -11.95
C MET A 15 2.97 -1.89 -12.28
N LYS A 16 3.16 -3.02 -11.63
CA LYS A 16 2.37 -4.24 -11.83
C LYS A 16 1.73 -4.74 -10.56
N ARG A 17 2.42 -4.65 -9.44
CA ARG A 17 2.01 -5.16 -8.14
C ARG A 17 1.79 -4.04 -7.16
N ILE A 18 0.64 -4.03 -6.51
CA ILE A 18 0.30 -3.03 -5.51
C ILE A 18 0.06 -3.74 -4.18
N ALA A 19 0.85 -3.38 -3.16
CA ALA A 19 0.56 -3.84 -1.81
C ALA A 19 -0.54 -2.97 -1.20
N VAL A 20 -1.55 -3.62 -0.60
CA VAL A 20 -2.65 -2.92 0.07
C VAL A 20 -2.64 -3.28 1.55
N TYR A 21 -2.43 -2.27 2.38
CA TYR A 21 -2.53 -2.32 3.83
C TYR A 21 -3.91 -1.86 4.25
N CYS A 22 -4.68 -2.71 4.93
CA CYS A 22 -6.07 -2.44 5.27
C CYS A 22 -6.54 -3.29 6.45
N GLY A 23 -7.76 -3.00 6.93
CA GLY A 23 -8.32 -3.71 8.09
C GLY A 23 -8.84 -5.10 7.78
N ALA A 24 -8.66 -6.05 8.73
CA ALA A 24 -9.36 -7.33 8.78
C ALA A 24 -10.82 -7.18 9.24
N SER A 25 -11.25 -6.00 9.68
CA SER A 25 -12.62 -5.69 10.08
C SER A 25 -13.37 -4.95 8.98
N LYS A 26 -14.71 -5.09 8.95
CA LYS A 26 -15.59 -4.44 7.96
C LYS A 26 -15.79 -2.94 8.20
N GLY A 27 -15.50 -2.46 9.42
CA GLY A 27 -15.93 -1.15 9.87
C GLY A 27 -17.44 -1.09 10.12
N LYS A 28 -17.93 0.07 10.58
CA LYS A 28 -19.37 0.27 10.85
C LYS A 28 -20.15 0.71 9.61
N ASN A 29 -19.51 1.44 8.70
CA ASN A 29 -20.15 1.92 7.48
C ASN A 29 -19.98 0.86 6.36
N PRO A 30 -21.09 0.32 5.81
CA PRO A 30 -21.05 -0.69 4.74
C PRO A 30 -20.32 -0.24 3.47
N SER A 31 -20.20 1.08 3.23
CA SER A 31 -19.51 1.61 2.07
C SER A 31 -18.02 1.25 2.05
N TYR A 32 -17.39 1.04 3.22
CA TYR A 32 -15.98 0.64 3.25
C TYR A 32 -15.74 -0.71 2.54
N VAL A 33 -16.58 -1.70 2.83
CA VAL A 33 -16.48 -3.02 2.18
C VAL A 33 -16.79 -2.92 0.69
N LYS A 34 -17.84 -2.17 0.33
CA LYS A 34 -18.24 -1.97 -1.07
C LYS A 34 -17.11 -1.31 -1.87
N GLU A 35 -16.59 -0.19 -1.41
CA GLU A 35 -15.53 0.53 -2.13
C GLU A 35 -14.19 -0.21 -2.13
N ALA A 36 -13.92 -1.03 -1.12
CA ALA A 36 -12.77 -1.93 -1.10
C ALA A 36 -12.88 -3.02 -2.19
N TYR A 37 -14.06 -3.62 -2.34
CA TYR A 37 -14.35 -4.55 -3.44
C TYR A 37 -14.18 -3.88 -4.81
N GLU A 38 -14.75 -2.68 -4.98
CA GLU A 38 -14.63 -1.92 -6.21
C GLU A 38 -13.17 -1.50 -6.52
N LEU A 39 -12.34 -1.24 -5.50
CA LEU A 39 -10.90 -1.02 -5.69
C LEU A 39 -10.23 -2.28 -6.24
N GLY A 40 -10.49 -3.45 -5.65
CA GLY A 40 -9.95 -4.73 -6.12
C GLY A 40 -10.34 -5.02 -7.57
N LYS A 41 -11.63 -4.85 -7.91
CA LYS A 41 -12.15 -4.94 -9.28
C LYS A 41 -11.41 -3.99 -10.22
N TYR A 42 -11.31 -2.71 -9.87
CA TYR A 42 -10.63 -1.72 -10.71
C TYR A 42 -9.15 -2.05 -10.91
N MET A 43 -8.46 -2.55 -9.87
CA MET A 43 -7.08 -3.02 -9.99
C MET A 43 -6.97 -4.15 -11.02
N ALA A 44 -7.87 -5.14 -11.01
CA ALA A 44 -7.90 -6.22 -11.99
C ALA A 44 -8.12 -5.71 -13.41
N GLU A 45 -9.12 -4.83 -13.63
CA GLU A 45 -9.43 -4.20 -14.91
C GLU A 45 -8.26 -3.40 -15.49
N GLN A 46 -7.42 -2.81 -14.62
CA GLN A 46 -6.20 -2.08 -15.01
C GLN A 46 -4.97 -3.00 -15.14
N GLY A 47 -5.10 -4.30 -14.93
CA GLY A 47 -4.02 -5.29 -15.06
C GLY A 47 -3.04 -5.34 -13.88
N TYR A 48 -3.41 -4.81 -12.71
CA TYR A 48 -2.61 -4.90 -11.50
C TYR A 48 -2.83 -6.20 -10.75
N GLU A 49 -1.80 -6.63 -10.02
CA GLU A 49 -1.83 -7.74 -9.07
C GLU A 49 -1.85 -7.17 -7.64
N LEU A 50 -2.63 -7.79 -6.76
CA LEU A 50 -2.70 -7.45 -5.33
C LEU A 50 -1.60 -8.19 -4.56
N VAL A 51 -0.89 -7.47 -3.69
CA VAL A 51 -0.07 -8.05 -2.61
C VAL A 51 -0.72 -7.65 -1.28
N PHE A 52 -0.98 -8.59 -0.37
CA PHE A 52 -1.70 -8.28 0.86
C PHE A 52 -1.44 -9.31 1.97
N GLY A 53 -2.02 -9.07 3.13
CA GLY A 53 -1.83 -9.91 4.31
C GLY A 53 -2.59 -11.23 4.33
N ALA A 54 -3.19 -11.67 3.23
CA ALA A 54 -3.87 -12.95 3.05
C ALA A 54 -5.13 -13.20 3.92
N GLY A 55 -5.66 -12.21 4.64
CA GLY A 55 -6.91 -12.37 5.40
C GLY A 55 -8.14 -12.42 4.50
N SER A 56 -9.09 -13.33 4.78
CA SER A 56 -10.29 -13.55 3.99
C SER A 56 -11.50 -12.70 4.40
N VAL A 57 -11.34 -11.82 5.40
CA VAL A 57 -12.46 -11.08 6.02
C VAL A 57 -12.23 -9.57 5.98
N GLY A 58 -13.28 -8.79 6.26
CA GLY A 58 -13.20 -7.34 6.37
C GLY A 58 -12.92 -6.63 5.06
N ILE A 59 -12.18 -5.53 5.13
CA ILE A 59 -11.73 -4.75 3.96
C ILE A 59 -10.76 -5.60 3.12
N MET A 60 -9.90 -6.36 3.78
CA MET A 60 -8.89 -7.22 3.15
C MET A 60 -9.53 -8.28 2.25
N GLY A 61 -10.55 -9.01 2.77
CA GLY A 61 -11.30 -9.99 1.99
C GLY A 61 -12.08 -9.36 0.83
N ALA A 62 -12.65 -8.17 1.03
CA ALA A 62 -13.39 -7.48 -0.03
C ALA A 62 -12.50 -7.09 -1.21
N ILE A 63 -11.30 -6.54 -0.97
CA ILE A 63 -10.34 -6.21 -2.04
C ILE A 63 -9.93 -7.48 -2.79
N GLN A 64 -9.63 -8.55 -2.05
CA GLN A 64 -9.28 -9.85 -2.62
C GLN A 64 -10.40 -10.40 -3.52
N ASP A 65 -11.65 -10.41 -3.04
CA ASP A 65 -12.77 -10.91 -3.82
C ASP A 65 -12.97 -10.05 -5.08
N GLY A 66 -12.89 -8.72 -4.96
CA GLY A 66 -12.97 -7.82 -6.10
C GLY A 66 -11.94 -8.09 -7.19
N ILE A 67 -10.68 -8.34 -6.82
CA ILE A 67 -9.64 -8.58 -7.82
C ILE A 67 -9.73 -10.00 -8.43
N LEU A 68 -10.02 -11.02 -7.63
CA LEU A 68 -10.08 -12.40 -8.11
C LEU A 68 -11.30 -12.67 -9.00
N GLU A 69 -12.48 -12.14 -8.64
CA GLU A 69 -13.72 -12.29 -9.41
C GLU A 69 -13.65 -11.60 -10.78
N HIS A 70 -12.71 -10.66 -10.96
CA HIS A 70 -12.48 -9.97 -12.24
C HIS A 70 -11.19 -10.41 -12.96
N GLY A 71 -10.72 -11.62 -12.66
CA GLY A 71 -9.62 -12.29 -13.38
C GLY A 71 -8.22 -11.77 -13.03
N GLY A 72 -8.09 -10.92 -11.99
CA GLY A 72 -6.81 -10.47 -11.48
C GLY A 72 -6.13 -11.52 -10.58
N LYS A 73 -4.95 -11.18 -10.04
CA LYS A 73 -4.19 -12.06 -9.14
C LYS A 73 -4.02 -11.43 -7.77
N ALA A 74 -4.14 -12.26 -6.74
CA ALA A 74 -3.88 -11.90 -5.34
C ALA A 74 -2.78 -12.78 -4.77
N ILE A 75 -1.70 -12.14 -4.28
CA ILE A 75 -0.56 -12.76 -3.62
C ILE A 75 -0.67 -12.45 -2.14
N GLY A 76 -0.92 -13.47 -1.34
CA GLY A 76 -1.01 -13.37 0.11
C GLY A 76 0.33 -13.63 0.78
N VAL A 77 0.70 -12.83 1.77
CA VAL A 77 1.89 -13.06 2.61
C VAL A 77 1.43 -13.23 4.05
N MET A 78 1.63 -14.43 4.62
CA MET A 78 1.12 -14.82 5.93
C MET A 78 2.22 -15.38 6.82
N PRO A 79 2.41 -14.87 8.05
CA PRO A 79 3.23 -15.53 9.05
C PRO A 79 2.63 -16.85 9.50
N LYS A 80 3.43 -17.91 9.58
CA LYS A 80 2.97 -19.25 10.02
C LYS A 80 2.21 -19.21 11.35
N MET A 81 2.66 -18.39 12.30
CA MET A 81 2.01 -18.23 13.61
C MET A 81 0.59 -17.63 13.53
N LEU A 82 0.27 -16.88 12.47
CA LEU A 82 -1.06 -16.31 12.24
C LEU A 82 -1.92 -17.19 11.37
N ASP A 83 -1.33 -17.98 10.47
CA ASP A 83 -2.06 -18.94 9.63
C ASP A 83 -2.90 -19.93 10.46
N GLU A 84 -2.40 -20.28 11.65
CA GLU A 84 -3.12 -21.13 12.61
C GLU A 84 -4.25 -20.41 13.37
N ARG A 85 -4.25 -19.07 13.41
CA ARG A 85 -5.17 -18.26 14.24
C ARG A 85 -6.10 -17.38 13.42
N GLU A 86 -5.70 -16.96 12.24
CA GLU A 86 -6.46 -16.13 11.34
C GLU A 86 -7.14 -16.99 10.26
N ILE A 87 -8.21 -16.46 9.70
CA ILE A 87 -8.88 -17.09 8.56
C ILE A 87 -8.07 -16.70 7.31
N THR A 88 -6.99 -17.46 7.05
CA THR A 88 -6.20 -17.31 5.83
C THR A 88 -7.05 -17.67 4.62
N SER A 89 -7.04 -16.82 3.62
CA SER A 89 -7.80 -17.06 2.41
C SER A 89 -7.24 -18.24 1.60
N GLN A 90 -8.11 -19.19 1.31
CA GLN A 90 -7.81 -20.30 0.41
C GLN A 90 -8.00 -19.94 -1.08
N LYS A 91 -8.48 -18.73 -1.39
CA LYS A 91 -8.77 -18.28 -2.75
C LYS A 91 -7.59 -17.60 -3.43
N VAL A 92 -6.52 -17.25 -2.69
CA VAL A 92 -5.37 -16.50 -3.23
C VAL A 92 -4.72 -17.22 -4.41
N SER A 93 -4.21 -16.47 -5.37
CA SER A 93 -3.48 -17.03 -6.50
C SER A 93 -2.12 -17.62 -6.08
N GLU A 94 -1.53 -17.06 -5.03
CA GLU A 94 -0.26 -17.49 -4.43
C GLU A 94 -0.28 -17.17 -2.94
N LEU A 95 0.09 -18.12 -2.09
CA LEU A 95 0.28 -17.92 -0.65
C LEU A 95 1.75 -18.10 -0.30
N ILE A 96 2.34 -17.07 0.28
CA ILE A 96 3.73 -17.08 0.75
C ILE A 96 3.70 -17.12 2.27
N LEU A 97 4.14 -18.24 2.85
CA LEU A 97 4.30 -18.38 4.29
C LEU A 97 5.69 -17.88 4.70
N VAL A 98 5.73 -17.10 5.78
CA VAL A 98 6.95 -16.52 6.36
C VAL A 98 7.03 -16.83 7.86
N ASP A 99 8.20 -16.68 8.47
CA ASP A 99 8.40 -17.06 9.87
C ASP A 99 8.07 -15.93 10.87
N SER A 100 8.03 -14.66 10.41
CA SER A 100 7.82 -13.52 11.30
C SER A 100 7.03 -12.39 10.64
N MET A 101 6.51 -11.46 11.47
CA MET A 101 5.91 -10.21 10.98
C MET A 101 6.91 -9.34 10.24
N HIS A 102 8.19 -9.36 10.62
CA HIS A 102 9.24 -8.64 9.91
C HIS A 102 9.44 -9.18 8.50
N GLU A 103 9.54 -10.50 8.35
CA GLU A 103 9.64 -11.12 7.03
C GLU A 103 8.41 -10.86 6.17
N ARG A 104 7.20 -10.87 6.76
CA ARG A 104 5.97 -10.51 6.05
C ARG A 104 6.06 -9.13 5.41
N LYS A 105 6.39 -8.10 6.20
CA LYS A 105 6.48 -6.72 5.73
C LYS A 105 7.58 -6.54 4.69
N ASN A 106 8.76 -7.13 4.93
CA ASN A 106 9.85 -7.14 3.95
C ASN A 106 9.41 -7.79 2.63
N LYS A 107 8.76 -8.96 2.71
CA LYS A 107 8.30 -9.69 1.53
C LYS A 107 7.24 -8.92 0.74
N MET A 108 6.27 -8.32 1.41
CA MET A 108 5.27 -7.45 0.77
C MET A 108 5.95 -6.25 0.10
N THR A 109 6.93 -5.64 0.77
CA THR A 109 7.69 -4.51 0.21
C THR A 109 8.51 -4.92 -1.00
N GLU A 110 9.16 -6.07 -1.00
CA GLU A 110 9.92 -6.58 -2.15
C GLU A 110 9.04 -6.79 -3.37
N LEU A 111 7.88 -7.42 -3.17
CA LEU A 111 6.95 -7.80 -4.24
C LEU A 111 6.23 -6.60 -4.88
N ALA A 112 5.96 -5.56 -4.10
CA ALA A 112 5.15 -4.43 -4.53
C ALA A 112 5.94 -3.40 -5.33
N ASP A 113 5.30 -2.77 -6.30
CA ASP A 113 5.79 -1.58 -7.03
C ASP A 113 5.20 -0.29 -6.45
N ALA A 114 4.10 -0.39 -5.71
CA ALA A 114 3.38 0.71 -5.08
C ALA A 114 2.68 0.22 -3.80
N PHE A 115 2.29 1.16 -2.95
CA PHE A 115 1.58 0.91 -1.70
C PHE A 115 0.27 1.69 -1.65
N ILE A 116 -0.80 1.04 -1.20
CA ILE A 116 -2.08 1.66 -0.88
C ILE A 116 -2.38 1.42 0.59
N MET A 117 -2.71 2.49 1.30
CA MET A 117 -3.33 2.45 2.61
C MET A 117 -4.84 2.59 2.43
N ALA A 118 -5.61 1.59 2.80
CA ALA A 118 -7.08 1.62 2.85
C ALA A 118 -7.57 1.54 4.30
N PRO A 119 -8.85 1.88 4.59
CA PRO A 119 -9.35 1.93 5.97
C PRO A 119 -9.02 0.69 6.78
N GLY A 120 -8.48 0.91 7.99
CA GLY A 120 -8.01 -0.14 8.87
C GLY A 120 -7.72 0.34 10.28
N GLY A 121 -7.14 -0.53 11.09
CA GLY A 121 -6.77 -0.27 12.48
C GLY A 121 -5.28 0.01 12.67
N ALA A 122 -4.81 -0.24 13.90
CA ALA A 122 -3.43 0.02 14.30
C ALA A 122 -2.39 -0.73 13.45
N GLY A 123 -2.68 -2.00 13.06
CA GLY A 123 -1.77 -2.77 12.21
C GLY A 123 -1.58 -2.12 10.84
N SER A 124 -2.66 -1.63 10.22
CA SER A 124 -2.57 -0.93 8.94
C SER A 124 -1.81 0.40 9.05
N LEU A 125 -1.96 1.13 10.17
CA LEU A 125 -1.19 2.34 10.43
C LEU A 125 0.30 2.02 10.66
N GLU A 126 0.61 0.93 11.34
CA GLU A 126 1.99 0.47 11.57
C GLU A 126 2.68 0.17 10.23
N GLU A 127 2.04 -0.59 9.35
CA GLU A 127 2.53 -0.90 8.00
C GLU A 127 2.69 0.39 7.16
N PHE A 128 1.74 1.32 7.25
CA PHE A 128 1.81 2.61 6.57
C PHE A 128 3.00 3.45 7.02
N PHE A 129 3.18 3.65 8.33
CA PHE A 129 4.27 4.47 8.84
C PHE A 129 5.64 3.85 8.60
N GLU A 130 5.72 2.52 8.53
CA GLU A 130 6.96 1.85 8.11
C GLU A 130 7.32 2.23 6.67
N MET A 131 6.38 2.10 5.72
CA MET A 131 6.61 2.49 4.32
C MET A 131 6.89 3.99 4.19
N TYR A 132 6.14 4.83 4.92
CA TYR A 132 6.33 6.27 4.93
C TYR A 132 7.74 6.66 5.43
N SER A 133 8.19 6.04 6.53
CA SER A 133 9.52 6.28 7.10
C SER A 133 10.63 5.77 6.17
N TRP A 134 10.45 4.59 5.59
CA TRP A 134 11.43 3.98 4.69
C TRP A 134 11.61 4.78 3.40
N ALA A 135 10.55 5.38 2.89
CA ALA A 135 10.64 6.29 1.76
C ALA A 135 11.45 7.56 2.09
N GLN A 136 11.28 8.12 3.30
CA GLN A 136 12.04 9.29 3.74
C GLN A 136 13.54 9.03 3.85
N ILE A 137 13.93 7.86 4.35
CA ILE A 137 15.35 7.48 4.54
C ILE A 137 15.95 6.75 3.33
N GLY A 138 15.18 6.60 2.24
CA GLY A 138 15.66 6.09 0.95
C GLY A 138 15.78 4.57 0.84
N ILE A 139 15.17 3.80 1.74
CA ILE A 139 15.09 2.33 1.61
C ILE A 139 14.28 1.95 0.36
N HIS A 140 13.24 2.74 0.04
CA HIS A 140 12.53 2.64 -1.22
C HIS A 140 12.11 4.02 -1.74
N GLN A 141 11.74 4.08 -3.01
CA GLN A 141 11.20 5.28 -3.67
C GLN A 141 9.88 4.97 -4.40
N LYS A 142 9.16 3.96 -3.91
CA LYS A 142 7.89 3.51 -4.48
C LYS A 142 6.77 4.46 -4.05
N PRO A 143 5.75 4.70 -4.92
CA PRO A 143 4.61 5.54 -4.58
C PRO A 143 3.79 4.95 -3.43
N ILE A 144 3.26 5.85 -2.59
CA ILE A 144 2.33 5.53 -1.52
C ILE A 144 1.07 6.38 -1.75
N GLY A 145 -0.11 5.76 -1.76
CA GLY A 145 -1.40 6.44 -1.84
C GLY A 145 -2.31 6.06 -0.68
N VAL A 146 -3.07 7.02 -0.19
CA VAL A 146 -4.03 6.79 0.90
C VAL A 146 -5.45 6.87 0.33
N PHE A 147 -6.20 5.77 0.41
CA PHE A 147 -7.59 5.69 -0.03
C PHE A 147 -8.51 6.25 1.06
N ASN A 148 -8.86 7.53 0.95
CA ASN A 148 -9.54 8.31 1.98
C ASN A 148 -11.08 8.17 1.92
N LEU A 149 -11.56 6.95 2.03
CA LEU A 149 -13.00 6.69 2.00
C LEU A 149 -13.76 7.42 3.12
N ASN A 150 -14.72 8.26 2.75
CA ASN A 150 -15.56 9.04 3.67
C ASN A 150 -14.75 9.91 4.66
N GLY A 151 -13.58 10.41 4.26
CA GLY A 151 -12.76 11.23 5.13
C GLY A 151 -12.05 10.45 6.26
N PHE A 152 -11.96 9.12 6.16
CA PHE A 152 -11.43 8.25 7.23
C PHE A 152 -10.02 8.64 7.66
N PHE A 153 -9.19 9.11 6.75
CA PHE A 153 -7.79 9.47 7.01
C PHE A 153 -7.53 10.98 7.17
N GLU A 154 -8.55 11.83 7.22
CA GLU A 154 -8.37 13.25 7.54
C GLU A 154 -7.63 13.47 8.87
N PRO A 155 -7.95 12.74 9.97
CA PRO A 155 -7.18 12.85 11.21
C PRO A 155 -5.70 12.48 11.07
N LEU A 156 -5.37 11.49 10.20
CA LEU A 156 -3.99 11.12 9.91
C LEU A 156 -3.26 12.25 9.17
N GLN A 157 -3.91 12.86 8.17
CA GLN A 157 -3.35 14.00 7.46
C GLN A 157 -3.07 15.16 8.41
N HIS A 158 -4.01 15.49 9.29
CA HIS A 158 -3.82 16.54 10.29
C HIS A 158 -2.65 16.25 11.23
N LEU A 159 -2.44 14.97 11.60
CA LEU A 159 -1.28 14.58 12.41
C LEU A 159 0.04 14.77 11.65
N ILE A 160 0.09 14.38 10.37
CA ILE A 160 1.28 14.57 9.52
C ILE A 160 1.58 16.06 9.34
N ASP A 161 0.56 16.87 9.05
CA ASP A 161 0.69 18.33 8.91
C ASP A 161 1.20 18.97 10.21
N HIS A 162 0.72 18.48 11.36
CA HIS A 162 1.21 18.93 12.66
C HIS A 162 2.69 18.57 12.87
N MET A 163 3.11 17.33 12.54
CA MET A 163 4.51 16.93 12.63
C MET A 163 5.42 17.77 11.72
N ILE A 164 4.94 18.15 10.54
CA ILE A 164 5.64 19.06 9.62
C ILE A 164 5.76 20.45 10.26
N LYS A 165 4.66 21.00 10.75
CA LYS A 165 4.63 22.31 11.40
C LYS A 165 5.56 22.42 12.59
N GLU A 166 5.67 21.35 13.39
CA GLU A 166 6.56 21.27 14.55
C GLU A 166 8.01 20.89 14.17
N GLY A 167 8.31 20.70 12.88
CA GLY A 167 9.67 20.45 12.39
C GLY A 167 10.17 19.01 12.54
N PHE A 168 9.31 18.06 12.89
CA PHE A 168 9.68 16.62 12.97
C PHE A 168 9.74 15.94 11.60
N ILE A 169 9.02 16.47 10.62
CA ILE A 169 9.00 15.99 9.23
C ILE A 169 9.31 17.19 8.32
N ASP A 170 10.18 17.01 7.32
CA ASP A 170 10.47 18.02 6.31
C ASP A 170 9.23 18.27 5.42
N GLU A 171 8.92 19.53 5.12
CA GLU A 171 7.76 19.98 4.33
C GLU A 171 7.66 19.26 2.96
N LYS A 172 8.80 18.92 2.34
CA LYS A 172 8.81 18.18 1.07
C LYS A 172 8.05 16.85 1.13
N TYR A 173 7.95 16.22 2.32
CA TYR A 173 7.26 14.94 2.52
C TYR A 173 5.75 15.05 2.75
N GLN A 174 5.17 16.27 2.75
CA GLN A 174 3.72 16.45 2.79
C GLN A 174 3.00 15.71 1.66
N LYS A 175 3.66 15.61 0.50
CA LYS A 175 3.13 14.94 -0.70
C LYS A 175 3.61 13.49 -0.87
N LEU A 176 4.21 12.91 0.16
CA LEU A 176 4.76 11.55 0.09
C LEU A 176 3.67 10.48 0.00
N ALA A 177 2.56 10.68 0.71
CA ALA A 177 1.43 9.78 0.76
C ALA A 177 0.11 10.57 0.67
N PRO A 178 -0.24 11.10 -0.51
CA PRO A 178 -1.45 11.92 -0.68
C PRO A 178 -2.73 11.11 -0.49
N LEU A 179 -3.78 11.81 -0.02
CA LEU A 179 -5.13 11.28 0.13
C LEU A 179 -5.88 11.32 -1.20
N TYR A 180 -6.61 10.26 -1.49
CA TYR A 180 -7.46 10.13 -2.67
C TYR A 180 -8.84 9.60 -2.28
N ASP A 181 -9.89 10.26 -2.73
CA ASP A 181 -11.28 9.92 -2.39
C ASP A 181 -11.89 8.88 -3.35
N THR A 182 -11.24 8.64 -4.52
CA THR A 182 -11.70 7.67 -5.52
C THR A 182 -10.59 6.73 -5.94
N LYS A 183 -10.95 5.50 -6.32
CA LYS A 183 -10.00 4.50 -6.81
C LYS A 183 -9.30 4.94 -8.10
N GLU A 184 -10.00 5.69 -8.95
CA GLU A 184 -9.45 6.21 -10.20
C GLU A 184 -8.34 7.23 -9.94
N SER A 185 -8.61 8.24 -9.09
CA SER A 185 -7.63 9.26 -8.71
C SER A 185 -6.45 8.65 -7.95
N LEU A 186 -6.69 7.65 -7.11
CA LEU A 186 -5.66 6.92 -6.37
C LEU A 186 -4.68 6.21 -7.34
N ILE A 187 -5.19 5.38 -8.24
CA ILE A 187 -4.36 4.63 -9.19
C ILE A 187 -3.63 5.59 -10.13
N GLU A 188 -4.28 6.65 -10.59
CA GLU A 188 -3.65 7.64 -11.46
C GLU A 188 -2.53 8.41 -10.72
N GLY A 189 -2.76 8.76 -9.46
CA GLY A 189 -1.74 9.37 -8.61
C GLY A 189 -0.51 8.49 -8.43
N LEU A 190 -0.69 7.19 -8.19
CA LEU A 190 0.43 6.24 -8.09
C LEU A 190 1.24 6.16 -9.39
N LYS A 191 0.59 6.16 -10.57
CA LYS A 191 1.25 6.13 -11.89
C LYS A 191 2.14 7.37 -12.14
N HIS A 192 1.72 8.52 -11.62
CA HIS A 192 2.39 9.80 -11.87
C HIS A 192 3.32 10.25 -10.74
N TYR A 193 3.50 9.42 -9.72
CA TYR A 193 4.39 9.70 -8.60
C TYR A 193 5.82 9.98 -9.06
N LYS A 194 6.43 10.98 -8.42
CA LYS A 194 7.86 11.30 -8.58
C LYS A 194 8.52 11.27 -7.21
N PRO A 195 9.64 10.54 -7.05
CA PRO A 195 10.38 10.50 -5.80
C PRO A 195 10.76 11.89 -5.28
N LEU A 196 10.58 12.13 -3.98
CA LEU A 196 10.82 13.43 -3.34
C LEU A 196 12.26 13.62 -2.85
N GLY A 197 13.12 12.64 -3.07
CA GLY A 197 14.49 12.63 -2.54
C GLY A 197 14.57 12.11 -1.10
N VAL A 198 15.79 11.81 -0.68
CA VAL A 198 16.08 11.23 0.64
C VAL A 198 16.28 12.35 1.67
N ARG A 199 15.97 12.06 2.93
CA ARG A 199 16.20 12.96 4.07
C ARG A 199 17.72 13.16 4.24
N THR A 200 18.15 14.41 4.33
CA THR A 200 19.49 14.80 4.77
C THR A 200 19.43 15.25 6.23
N TYR A 201 20.49 14.97 6.98
CA TYR A 201 20.65 15.41 8.36
C TYR A 201 21.75 16.47 8.33
N ASP A 202 21.35 17.74 8.24
CA ASP A 202 22.27 18.89 8.32
C ASP A 202 22.44 19.31 9.78
#